data_645cc6914f8640a484c326fbd295baaa
#
_entry.id   645cc6914f8640a484c326fbd295baaa
#
_cell.length_a   1.000
_cell.length_b   1.000
_cell.length_c   1.000
_cell.angle_alpha   90.00
_cell.angle_beta   90.00
_cell.angle_gamma   90.00
#
_symmetry.space_group_name_H-M   'P 1'
#
loop_
_entity.id
_entity.type
_entity.pdbx_description
1 polymer ?
#
loop_
_entity_poly.entity_id
_entity_poly.type
_entity_poly.pdbx_seq_one_letter_code
_entity_poly.pdbx_strand_id
1 'polypeptide(L)'
;MSVPISFTQTEMEGLVADLLSKRILQHVIFQVREQYEKEKQPIVLKQASHYFAEITEGQYKRIFVPLATRDIRVEDKDGRILNVTQLSQGTVEQLYLALRFALVANICITGQKLPIILDDVLVNFDDHRLLQTIKLLQQISKEHQVIFLTCHHTTAQLFPHHQIRVLTA
;
A
#
# COMPACT_ATOMS: atom_id res chain seq x y z
N MET A 1 -25.26 45.57 -29.07
CA MET A 1 -24.95 46.45 -27.92
C MET A 1 -24.26 45.63 -26.87
N SER A 2 -22.93 45.65 -26.83
CA SER A 2 -22.13 45.02 -25.81
C SER A 2 -21.91 46.02 -24.67
N VAL A 3 -22.46 45.76 -23.50
CA VAL A 3 -22.22 46.55 -22.30
C VAL A 3 -20.81 46.20 -21.78
N PRO A 4 -19.88 47.17 -21.67
CA PRO A 4 -18.60 46.90 -21.07
C PRO A 4 -18.80 46.72 -19.58
N ILE A 5 -18.44 45.54 -19.08
CA ILE A 5 -18.39 45.26 -17.63
C ILE A 5 -17.10 45.91 -17.12
N SER A 6 -17.18 47.16 -16.68
CA SER A 6 -16.10 47.83 -15.98
C SER A 6 -16.21 47.58 -14.49
N PHE A 7 -15.41 46.66 -13.97
CA PHE A 7 -15.25 46.52 -12.51
C PHE A 7 -14.42 47.71 -12.00
N THR A 8 -14.87 48.29 -10.89
CA THR A 8 -14.03 49.26 -10.17
C THR A 8 -12.83 48.55 -9.54
N GLN A 9 -11.71 49.25 -9.42
CA GLN A 9 -10.48 48.68 -8.84
C GLN A 9 -10.73 48.08 -7.44
N THR A 10 -11.58 48.71 -6.63
CA THR A 10 -11.98 48.27 -5.31
C THR A 10 -12.78 46.96 -5.32
N GLU A 11 -13.66 46.78 -6.33
CA GLU A 11 -14.41 45.52 -6.51
C GLU A 11 -13.49 44.37 -6.92
N MET A 12 -12.50 44.65 -7.79
CA MET A 12 -11.50 43.65 -8.17
C MET A 12 -10.62 43.24 -6.96
N GLU A 13 -10.15 44.19 -6.16
CA GLU A 13 -9.38 43.91 -4.95
C GLU A 13 -10.18 43.06 -3.96
N GLY A 14 -11.46 43.36 -3.76
CA GLY A 14 -12.36 42.57 -2.93
C GLY A 14 -12.56 41.14 -3.44
N LEU A 15 -12.77 40.96 -4.72
CA LEU A 15 -12.91 39.64 -5.35
C LEU A 15 -11.62 38.84 -5.26
N VAL A 16 -10.46 39.46 -5.46
CA VAL A 16 -9.15 38.79 -5.32
C VAL A 16 -8.91 38.35 -3.88
N ALA A 17 -9.22 39.22 -2.90
CA ALA A 17 -9.09 38.88 -1.48
C ALA A 17 -10.01 37.71 -1.08
N ASP A 18 -11.25 37.67 -1.56
CA ASP A 18 -12.18 36.57 -1.31
C ASP A 18 -11.70 35.24 -1.98
N LEU A 19 -11.23 35.31 -3.21
CA LEU A 19 -10.64 34.16 -3.89
C LEU A 19 -9.40 33.62 -3.18
N LEU A 20 -8.51 34.50 -2.73
CA LEU A 20 -7.31 34.12 -1.97
C LEU A 20 -7.70 33.46 -0.63
N SER A 21 -8.66 34.04 0.09
CA SER A 21 -9.16 33.50 1.34
C SER A 21 -9.76 32.09 1.16
N LYS A 22 -10.56 31.89 0.14
CA LYS A 22 -11.12 30.58 -0.24
C LYS A 22 -10.03 29.56 -0.60
N ARG A 23 -9.01 29.99 -1.36
CA ARG A 23 -7.87 29.14 -1.71
C ARG A 23 -7.06 28.71 -0.49
N ILE A 24 -6.77 29.64 0.41
CA ILE A 24 -6.07 29.36 1.67
C ILE A 24 -6.89 28.38 2.53
N LEU A 25 -8.18 28.63 2.68
CA LEU A 25 -9.07 27.76 3.44
C LEU A 25 -9.12 26.35 2.84
N GLN A 26 -9.26 26.23 1.53
CA GLN A 26 -9.21 24.93 0.83
C GLN A 26 -7.90 24.20 1.08
N HIS A 27 -6.76 24.92 1.03
CA HIS A 27 -5.44 24.33 1.27
C HIS A 27 -5.29 23.85 2.72
N VAL A 28 -5.72 24.63 3.69
CA VAL A 28 -5.69 24.25 5.11
C VAL A 28 -6.58 23.03 5.36
N ILE A 29 -7.79 23.02 4.85
CA ILE A 29 -8.70 21.87 4.97
C ILE A 29 -8.05 20.62 4.34
N PHE A 30 -7.43 20.75 3.17
CA PHE A 30 -6.74 19.66 2.52
C PHE A 30 -5.57 19.12 3.38
N GLN A 31 -4.74 19.99 3.94
CA GLN A 31 -3.62 19.59 4.81
C GLN A 31 -4.11 18.89 6.10
N VAL A 32 -5.10 19.47 6.77
CA VAL A 32 -5.68 18.87 7.99
C VAL A 32 -6.27 17.50 7.70
N ARG A 33 -6.97 17.36 6.59
CA ARG A 33 -7.53 16.08 6.16
C ARG A 33 -6.43 15.05 5.86
N GLU A 34 -5.39 15.44 5.12
CA GLU A 34 -4.27 14.57 4.80
C GLU A 34 -3.53 14.10 6.07
N GLN A 35 -3.31 15.02 7.02
CA GLN A 35 -2.71 14.68 8.30
C GLN A 35 -3.59 13.73 9.11
N TYR A 36 -4.91 13.98 9.18
CA TYR A 36 -5.86 13.11 9.85
C TYR A 36 -5.91 11.71 9.22
N GLU A 37 -5.93 11.62 7.90
CA GLU A 37 -5.88 10.35 7.17
C GLU A 37 -4.57 9.59 7.44
N LYS A 38 -3.43 10.28 7.61
CA LYS A 38 -2.14 9.68 7.98
C LYS A 38 -2.14 9.13 9.42
N GLU A 39 -2.68 9.90 10.37
CA GLU A 39 -2.63 9.56 11.79
C GLU A 39 -3.66 8.49 12.19
N LYS A 40 -4.84 8.53 11.58
CA LYS A 40 -5.97 7.63 11.91
C LYS A 40 -6.03 6.39 11.04
N GLN A 41 -4.99 6.12 10.26
CA GLN A 41 -4.94 4.92 9.43
C GLN A 41 -4.98 3.65 10.31
N PRO A 42 -5.81 2.63 9.98
CA PRO A 42 -5.83 1.35 10.69
C PRO A 42 -4.43 0.73 10.78
N ILE A 43 -4.11 0.10 11.90
CA ILE A 43 -2.81 -0.54 12.14
C ILE A 43 -2.47 -1.51 11.00
N VAL A 44 -3.46 -2.22 10.48
CA VAL A 44 -3.30 -3.15 9.35
C VAL A 44 -2.75 -2.45 8.12
N LEU A 45 -3.26 -1.26 7.76
CA LEU A 45 -2.76 -0.52 6.59
C LEU A 45 -1.35 0.03 6.79
N LYS A 46 -1.00 0.43 8.01
CA LYS A 46 0.37 0.86 8.34
C LYS A 46 1.35 -0.30 8.19
N GLN A 47 0.98 -1.47 8.70
CA GLN A 47 1.80 -2.67 8.59
C GLN A 47 1.89 -3.20 7.16
N ALA A 48 0.77 -3.18 6.41
CA ALA A 48 0.77 -3.50 4.98
C ALA A 48 1.67 -2.56 4.18
N SER A 49 1.69 -1.26 4.52
CA SER A 49 2.59 -0.29 3.89
C SER A 49 4.06 -0.64 4.14
N HIS A 50 4.39 -1.06 5.36
CA HIS A 50 5.74 -1.50 5.70
C HIS A 50 6.15 -2.74 4.89
N TYR A 51 5.32 -3.77 4.86
CA TYR A 51 5.58 -4.98 4.09
C TYR A 51 5.68 -4.71 2.59
N PHE A 52 4.80 -3.85 2.07
CA PHE A 52 4.82 -3.50 0.66
C PHE A 52 6.08 -2.70 0.27
N ALA A 53 6.52 -1.80 1.15
CA ALA A 53 7.79 -1.09 0.97
C ALA A 53 8.99 -2.04 1.00
N GLU A 54 9.01 -3.05 1.87
CA GLU A 54 10.06 -4.07 1.88
C GLU A 54 10.08 -4.91 0.61
N ILE A 55 8.92 -5.43 0.15
CA ILE A 55 8.81 -6.23 -1.08
C ILE A 55 9.27 -5.43 -2.30
N THR A 56 8.92 -4.14 -2.35
CA THR A 56 9.19 -3.26 -3.50
C THR A 56 10.46 -2.42 -3.35
N GLU A 57 11.30 -2.72 -2.37
CA GLU A 57 12.57 -2.02 -2.09
C GLU A 57 12.41 -0.50 -1.99
N GLY A 58 11.33 -0.05 -1.36
CA GLY A 58 11.02 1.36 -1.14
C GLY A 58 10.45 2.08 -2.36
N GLN A 59 10.18 1.39 -3.47
CA GLN A 59 9.53 1.99 -4.64
C GLN A 59 8.16 2.55 -4.29
N TYR A 60 7.45 1.91 -3.37
CA TYR A 60 6.18 2.37 -2.82
C TYR A 60 6.31 2.51 -1.30
N LYS A 61 5.88 3.67 -0.79
CA LYS A 61 6.04 4.04 0.61
C LYS A 61 4.83 3.74 1.48
N ARG A 62 3.65 3.88 0.91
CA ARG A 62 2.42 3.84 1.69
C ARG A 62 1.23 3.31 0.91
N ILE A 63 0.44 2.49 1.59
CA ILE A 63 -0.90 2.08 1.18
C ILE A 63 -1.89 2.82 2.07
N PHE A 64 -2.92 3.43 1.50
CA PHE A 64 -3.94 4.14 2.27
C PHE A 64 -5.29 4.12 1.57
N VAL A 65 -6.34 4.42 2.32
CA VAL A 65 -7.71 4.52 1.83
C VAL A 65 -8.22 5.91 2.17
N PRO A 66 -8.39 6.81 1.17
CA PRO A 66 -8.97 8.12 1.40
C PRO A 66 -10.41 8.02 1.90
N LEU A 67 -10.79 8.85 2.86
CA LEU A 67 -12.15 8.88 3.43
C LEU A 67 -13.25 9.13 2.38
N ALA A 68 -12.91 9.87 1.31
CA ALA A 68 -13.89 10.24 0.27
C ALA A 68 -14.22 9.10 -0.69
N THR A 69 -13.24 8.31 -1.10
CA THR A 69 -13.39 7.35 -2.21
C THR A 69 -13.50 5.92 -1.73
N ARG A 70 -13.00 5.60 -0.55
CA ARG A 70 -12.88 4.26 0.02
C ARG A 70 -12.08 3.27 -0.85
N ASP A 71 -11.37 3.76 -1.85
CA ASP A 71 -10.53 2.96 -2.74
C ASP A 71 -9.11 2.90 -2.20
N ILE A 72 -8.44 1.76 -2.40
CA ILE A 72 -7.03 1.63 -2.04
C ILE A 72 -6.20 2.52 -2.98
N ARG A 73 -5.32 3.32 -2.37
CA ARG A 73 -4.33 4.16 -3.03
C ARG A 73 -2.95 3.79 -2.56
N VAL A 74 -1.98 4.02 -3.42
CA VAL A 74 -0.57 3.76 -3.15
C VAL A 74 0.22 5.04 -3.40
N GLU A 75 1.12 5.37 -2.49
CA GLU A 75 2.08 6.47 -2.66
C GLU A 75 3.44 5.89 -3.04
N ASP A 76 3.99 6.35 -4.17
CA ASP A 76 5.32 5.95 -4.62
C ASP A 76 6.44 6.72 -3.90
N LYS A 77 7.70 6.40 -4.22
CA LYS A 77 8.88 7.05 -3.65
C LYS A 77 8.95 8.56 -3.93
N ASP A 78 8.35 9.01 -5.02
CA ASP A 78 8.34 10.40 -5.49
C ASP A 78 7.15 11.18 -4.92
N GLY A 79 6.30 10.55 -4.09
CA GLY A 79 5.11 11.15 -3.49
C GLY A 79 3.89 11.19 -4.40
N ARG A 80 3.91 10.47 -5.54
CA ARG A 80 2.77 10.39 -6.45
C ARG A 80 1.75 9.40 -5.90
N ILE A 81 0.48 9.79 -5.95
CA ILE A 81 -0.62 8.95 -5.52
C ILE A 81 -1.20 8.21 -6.72
N LEU A 82 -1.13 6.89 -6.68
CA LEU A 82 -1.57 5.99 -7.74
C LEU A 82 -2.80 5.19 -7.31
N ASN A 83 -3.68 4.92 -8.25
CA ASN A 83 -4.74 3.92 -8.12
C ASN A 83 -4.16 2.52 -8.33
N VAL A 84 -4.79 1.51 -7.76
CA VAL A 84 -4.43 0.10 -7.98
C VAL A 84 -4.43 -0.26 -9.48
N THR A 85 -5.36 0.31 -10.27
CA THR A 85 -5.45 0.10 -11.72
C THR A 85 -4.28 0.68 -12.54
N GLN A 86 -3.47 1.54 -11.94
CA GLN A 86 -2.28 2.13 -12.56
C GLN A 86 -1.00 1.34 -12.28
N LEU A 87 -1.08 0.33 -11.42
CA LEU A 87 0.02 -0.55 -11.08
C LEU A 87 0.14 -1.69 -12.09
N SER A 88 1.35 -2.24 -12.25
CA SER A 88 1.54 -3.48 -12.99
C SER A 88 0.88 -4.65 -12.26
N GLN A 89 0.51 -5.71 -12.98
CA GLN A 89 -0.13 -6.89 -12.39
C GLN A 89 0.71 -7.46 -11.24
N GLY A 90 2.02 -7.66 -11.43
CA GLY A 90 2.90 -8.15 -10.37
C GLY A 90 2.94 -7.23 -9.14
N THR A 91 2.89 -5.90 -9.34
CA THR A 91 2.82 -4.93 -8.24
C THR A 91 1.49 -5.01 -7.49
N VAL A 92 0.39 -5.25 -8.20
CA VAL A 92 -0.93 -5.46 -7.59
C VAL A 92 -0.92 -6.74 -6.73
N GLU A 93 -0.34 -7.81 -7.22
CA GLU A 93 -0.21 -9.07 -6.45
C GLU A 93 0.62 -8.88 -5.18
N GLN A 94 1.72 -8.13 -5.26
CA GLN A 94 2.56 -7.77 -4.11
C GLN A 94 1.80 -6.91 -3.09
N LEU A 95 1.03 -5.94 -3.57
CA LEU A 95 0.16 -5.11 -2.74
C LEU A 95 -0.84 -5.96 -1.94
N TYR A 96 -1.54 -6.88 -2.62
CA TYR A 96 -2.51 -7.75 -1.96
C TYR A 96 -1.84 -8.75 -1.01
N LEU A 97 -0.64 -9.23 -1.35
CA LEU A 97 0.13 -10.10 -0.47
C LEU A 97 0.52 -9.37 0.82
N ALA A 98 1.02 -8.14 0.72
CA ALA A 98 1.35 -7.29 1.86
C ALA A 98 0.13 -7.02 2.76
N LEU A 99 -1.03 -6.74 2.15
CA LEU A 99 -2.30 -6.57 2.89
C LEU A 99 -2.71 -7.84 3.64
N ARG A 100 -2.59 -9.02 3.02
CA ARG A 100 -2.91 -10.31 3.64
C ARG A 100 -1.97 -10.60 4.80
N PHE A 101 -0.67 -10.39 4.65
CA PHE A 101 0.29 -10.57 5.74
C PHE A 101 -0.01 -9.64 6.92
N ALA A 102 -0.28 -8.36 6.65
CA ALA A 102 -0.63 -7.42 7.69
C ALA A 102 -1.94 -7.79 8.39
N LEU A 103 -2.92 -8.30 7.65
CA LEU A 103 -4.19 -8.76 8.23
C LEU A 103 -3.94 -9.94 9.18
N VAL A 104 -3.22 -10.97 8.73
CA VAL A 104 -2.92 -12.15 9.55
C VAL A 104 -2.11 -11.78 10.79
N ALA A 105 -1.11 -10.90 10.66
CA ALA A 105 -0.30 -10.42 11.77
C ALA A 105 -1.12 -9.70 12.86
N ASN A 106 -2.27 -9.11 12.49
CA ASN A 106 -3.14 -8.39 13.41
C ASN A 106 -4.36 -9.22 13.88
N ILE A 107 -4.62 -10.38 13.27
CA ILE A 107 -5.68 -11.27 13.71
C ILE A 107 -5.12 -12.25 14.76
N CYS A 108 -5.60 -12.11 15.99
CA CYS A 108 -5.31 -13.05 17.06
C CYS A 108 -6.63 -13.66 17.51
N ILE A 109 -6.82 -14.96 17.25
CA ILE A 109 -8.01 -15.67 17.71
C ILE A 109 -7.62 -16.44 18.98
N THR A 110 -8.25 -16.08 20.10
CA THR A 110 -8.03 -16.76 21.41
C THR A 110 -6.56 -16.86 21.86
N GLY A 111 -5.74 -15.84 21.48
CA GLY A 111 -4.30 -15.82 21.84
C GLY A 111 -3.41 -16.67 20.95
N GLN A 112 -3.96 -17.40 19.98
CA GLN A 112 -3.19 -18.22 19.04
C GLN A 112 -3.04 -17.52 17.68
N LYS A 113 -1.83 -17.60 17.12
CA LYS A 113 -1.53 -17.08 15.79
C LYS A 113 -1.97 -18.11 14.73
N LEU A 114 -2.63 -17.63 13.70
CA LEU A 114 -3.09 -18.47 12.59
C LEU A 114 -1.91 -18.89 11.70
N PRO A 115 -1.93 -20.13 11.17
CA PRO A 115 -0.99 -20.54 10.12
C PRO A 115 -1.29 -19.80 8.81
N ILE A 116 -0.24 -19.56 8.05
CA ILE A 116 -0.30 -18.94 6.71
C ILE A 116 -0.02 -20.02 5.68
N ILE A 117 -0.96 -20.24 4.79
CA ILE A 117 -0.79 -21.17 3.66
C ILE A 117 -0.70 -20.34 2.39
N LEU A 118 0.38 -20.52 1.64
CA LEU A 118 0.68 -19.84 0.38
C LEU A 118 0.78 -20.91 -0.71
N ASP A 119 -0.03 -20.78 -1.75
CA ASP A 119 -0.07 -21.71 -2.87
C ASP A 119 0.29 -20.97 -4.15
N ASP A 120 1.49 -21.20 -4.65
CA ASP A 120 2.06 -20.66 -5.90
C ASP A 120 1.93 -19.11 -6.06
N VAL A 121 1.91 -18.37 -4.96
CA VAL A 121 1.61 -16.92 -4.96
C VAL A 121 2.75 -16.04 -5.48
N LEU A 122 3.94 -16.58 -5.78
CA LEU A 122 5.13 -15.82 -6.17
C LEU A 122 5.50 -15.97 -7.66
N VAL A 123 4.64 -16.58 -8.46
CA VAL A 123 4.94 -16.94 -9.87
C VAL A 123 5.20 -15.72 -10.75
N ASN A 124 4.49 -14.61 -10.50
CA ASN A 124 4.59 -13.39 -11.31
C ASN A 124 5.58 -12.36 -10.74
N PHE A 125 6.45 -12.78 -9.80
CA PHE A 125 7.43 -11.89 -9.20
C PHE A 125 8.76 -11.96 -9.97
N ASP A 126 9.38 -10.81 -10.18
CA ASP A 126 10.77 -10.76 -10.62
C ASP A 126 11.71 -11.27 -9.52
N ASP A 127 12.94 -11.66 -9.91
CA ASP A 127 13.90 -12.28 -9.01
C ASP A 127 14.21 -11.42 -7.77
N HIS A 128 14.30 -10.10 -7.93
CA HIS A 128 14.58 -9.19 -6.82
C HIS A 128 13.45 -9.16 -5.81
N ARG A 129 12.23 -8.97 -6.26
CA ARG A 129 11.04 -8.91 -5.42
C ARG A 129 10.72 -10.26 -4.80
N LEU A 130 11.02 -11.35 -5.52
CA LEU A 130 10.93 -12.70 -5.01
C LEU A 130 11.84 -12.89 -3.78
N LEU A 131 13.10 -12.50 -3.88
CA LEU A 131 14.05 -12.57 -2.77
C LEU A 131 13.63 -11.72 -1.56
N GLN A 132 13.12 -10.51 -1.78
CA GLN A 132 12.63 -9.67 -0.68
C GLN A 132 11.39 -10.26 -0.02
N THR A 133 10.50 -10.85 -0.82
CA THR A 133 9.31 -11.52 -0.28
C THR A 133 9.68 -12.74 0.56
N ILE A 134 10.67 -13.52 0.15
CA ILE A 134 11.16 -14.67 0.93
C ILE A 134 11.77 -14.21 2.26
N LYS A 135 12.57 -13.14 2.25
CA LYS A 135 13.09 -12.56 3.50
C LYS A 135 11.97 -12.13 4.44
N LEU A 136 10.95 -11.47 3.90
CA LEU A 136 9.77 -11.09 4.68
C LEU A 136 9.04 -12.32 5.23
N LEU A 137 8.86 -13.38 4.43
CA LEU A 137 8.28 -14.66 4.88
C LEU A 137 9.08 -15.29 6.02
N GLN A 138 10.41 -15.23 5.94
CA GLN A 138 11.29 -15.71 7.02
C GLN A 138 11.14 -14.89 8.31
N GLN A 139 10.89 -13.59 8.21
CA GLN A 139 10.58 -12.76 9.38
C GLN A 139 9.24 -13.15 9.99
N ILE A 140 8.19 -13.26 9.16
CA ILE A 140 6.84 -13.65 9.57
C ILE A 140 6.84 -15.06 10.18
N SER A 141 7.65 -15.97 9.67
CA SER A 141 7.74 -17.35 10.15
C SER A 141 8.29 -17.50 11.57
N LYS A 142 8.91 -16.46 12.13
CA LYS A 142 9.32 -16.43 13.55
C LYS A 142 8.12 -16.37 14.50
N GLU A 143 7.00 -15.87 14.00
CA GLU A 143 5.79 -15.67 14.80
C GLU A 143 4.61 -16.52 14.35
N HIS A 144 4.56 -16.90 13.07
CA HIS A 144 3.49 -17.67 12.46
C HIS A 144 4.03 -18.93 11.80
N GLN A 145 3.27 -20.01 11.84
CA GLN A 145 3.57 -21.16 10.98
C GLN A 145 3.30 -20.76 9.52
N VAL A 146 4.30 -20.89 8.66
CA VAL A 146 4.17 -20.61 7.22
C VAL A 146 4.32 -21.93 6.45
N ILE A 147 3.33 -22.26 5.64
CA ILE A 147 3.32 -23.40 4.72
C ILE A 147 3.31 -22.82 3.32
N PHE A 148 4.39 -23.04 2.58
CA PHE A 148 4.53 -22.56 1.21
C PHE A 148 4.47 -23.76 0.25
N LEU A 149 3.47 -23.79 -0.61
CA LEU A 149 3.29 -24.80 -1.65
C LEU A 149 3.72 -24.20 -2.99
N THR A 150 4.51 -24.95 -3.75
CA THR A 150 4.92 -24.55 -5.10
C THR A 150 5.20 -25.74 -5.99
N CYS A 151 4.83 -25.64 -7.26
CA CYS A 151 5.25 -26.58 -8.30
C CYS A 151 6.58 -26.13 -8.98
N HIS A 152 7.10 -24.94 -8.66
CA HIS A 152 8.31 -24.37 -9.25
C HIS A 152 9.57 -24.77 -8.47
N HIS A 153 10.39 -25.62 -9.06
CA HIS A 153 11.64 -26.08 -8.46
C HIS A 153 12.61 -24.95 -8.13
N THR A 154 12.68 -23.92 -8.99
CA THR A 154 13.52 -22.73 -8.78
C THR A 154 13.12 -21.97 -7.53
N THR A 155 11.84 -21.80 -7.28
CA THR A 155 11.33 -21.13 -6.06
C THR A 155 11.61 -21.98 -4.82
N ALA A 156 11.46 -23.32 -4.92
CA ALA A 156 11.78 -24.22 -3.80
C ALA A 156 13.26 -24.14 -3.39
N GLN A 157 14.18 -24.00 -4.34
CA GLN A 157 15.63 -23.90 -4.07
C GLN A 157 16.04 -22.64 -3.26
N LEU A 158 15.19 -21.65 -3.16
CA LEU A 158 15.43 -20.44 -2.36
C LEU A 158 15.21 -20.68 -0.86
N PHE A 159 14.65 -21.82 -0.47
CA PHE A 159 14.48 -22.23 0.92
C PHE A 159 15.55 -23.23 1.34
N PRO A 160 15.91 -23.30 2.64
CA PRO A 160 16.84 -24.29 3.16
C PRO A 160 16.34 -25.72 2.90
N HIS A 161 17.22 -26.62 2.45
CA HIS A 161 16.87 -28.01 2.10
C HIS A 161 16.11 -28.76 3.20
N HIS A 162 16.43 -28.51 4.47
CA HIS A 162 15.76 -29.14 5.60
C HIS A 162 14.30 -28.72 5.80
N GLN A 163 13.89 -27.61 5.17
CA GLN A 163 12.52 -27.10 5.20
C GLN A 163 11.68 -27.60 4.02
N ILE A 164 12.32 -28.15 2.98
CA ILE A 164 11.64 -28.60 1.77
C ILE A 164 11.08 -30.02 1.98
N ARG A 165 9.83 -30.23 1.56
CA ARG A 165 9.19 -31.52 1.47
C ARG A 165 8.66 -31.73 0.05
N VAL A 166 9.12 -32.76 -0.63
CA VAL A 166 8.60 -33.14 -1.96
C VAL A 166 7.42 -34.06 -1.74
N LEU A 167 6.28 -33.66 -2.30
CA LEU A 167 5.07 -34.47 -2.35
C LEU A 167 5.10 -35.27 -3.64
N THR A 168 5.18 -36.57 -3.52
CA THR A 168 5.02 -37.51 -4.65
C THR A 168 3.57 -37.95 -4.73
N ALA A 169 2.99 -37.91 -5.94
CA ALA A 169 1.65 -38.44 -6.18
C ALA A 169 1.62 -39.96 -6.03
#